data_2debbeb36df11d894f2f22ad503cc7be
#
_entry.id   2debbeb36df11d894f2f22ad503cc7be
#
_cell.length_a   1.000
_cell.length_b   1.000
_cell.length_c   1.000
_cell.angle_alpha   90.00
_cell.angle_beta   90.00
_cell.angle_gamma   90.00
#
_symmetry.space_group_name_H-M   'P 1'
#
loop_
_entity.id
_entity.type
_entity.pdbx_description
1 polymer ?
#
loop_
_entity_poly.entity_id
_entity_poly.type
_entity_poly.pdbx_seq_one_letter_code
_entity_poly.pdbx_strand_id
1 'polypeptide(L)'
;MALISMRQLLDHAAEYGYGVPAFNVNNLEQMRAIMEAADQTDSPVIVQASAGARKYAGAPFLRHLILAAIEEFPHIPVVMHQDHGTSPAVCQRSIQLGFSSVMMDGSLGEDGKTPTDYDYNVRVTRTTVDMAHACGVSVEGELGCLGSLETGQAGEEDGIGAEGTLDHSQLLTDPEEAAQFVKETKVDALAIAIGTSHGAYKFTRPPTGDILAMDRIKAINARIPDTHLVMHGSSSVPQEWLKVINEFGGEIPETYGVPVEEIVQGIKHGVRKVNIDTDLRLASTGAIRRFLAQNTSEFDPRKYLAASVKAMKEICLARYEAFGTAGNASKIKALSLEAMYQRYQTGELDPRVK
;
A
#
# COMPACT_ATOMS: atom_id res chain seq x y z
N MET A 1 -23.12 2.73 -2.19
CA MET A 1 -22.11 1.77 -2.68
C MET A 1 -20.88 1.90 -1.80
N ALA A 2 -20.32 0.79 -1.31
CA ALA A 2 -19.14 0.84 -0.44
C ALA A 2 -17.81 1.08 -1.19
N LEU A 3 -17.78 0.93 -2.52
CA LEU A 3 -16.60 1.26 -3.34
C LEU A 3 -16.44 2.77 -3.47
N ILE A 4 -15.30 3.29 -3.02
CA ILE A 4 -14.95 4.72 -3.05
C ILE A 4 -13.60 4.95 -3.71
N SER A 5 -13.33 6.19 -4.13
CA SER A 5 -12.00 6.57 -4.62
C SER A 5 -10.99 6.68 -3.47
N MET A 6 -9.71 6.43 -3.76
CA MET A 6 -8.64 6.62 -2.77
C MET A 6 -8.53 8.08 -2.35
N ARG A 7 -8.70 9.03 -3.28
CA ARG A 7 -8.66 10.46 -2.97
C ARG A 7 -9.66 10.82 -1.89
N GLN A 8 -10.91 10.36 -1.99
CA GLN A 8 -11.92 10.62 -0.97
C GLN A 8 -11.52 10.07 0.40
N LEU A 9 -10.99 8.83 0.45
CA LEU A 9 -10.58 8.21 1.70
C LEU A 9 -9.40 8.96 2.34
N LEU A 10 -8.41 9.33 1.53
CA LEU A 10 -7.21 10.01 2.05
C LEU A 10 -7.48 11.47 2.44
N ASP A 11 -8.41 12.16 1.75
CA ASP A 11 -8.89 13.48 2.17
C ASP A 11 -9.53 13.41 3.56
N HIS A 12 -10.40 12.41 3.80
CA HIS A 12 -10.99 12.16 5.12
C HIS A 12 -9.92 11.82 6.17
N ALA A 13 -8.95 10.97 5.80
CA ALA A 13 -7.85 10.63 6.70
C ALA A 13 -7.00 11.86 7.08
N ALA A 14 -6.79 12.77 6.15
CA ALA A 14 -6.06 14.01 6.39
C ALA A 14 -6.85 14.98 7.30
N GLU A 15 -8.15 15.10 7.08
CA GLU A 15 -9.05 15.94 7.88
C GLU A 15 -9.11 15.47 9.35
N TYR A 16 -9.17 14.16 9.56
CA TYR A 16 -9.29 13.56 10.91
C TYR A 16 -7.96 13.09 11.52
N GLY A 17 -6.83 13.26 10.80
CA GLY A 17 -5.48 13.05 11.33
C GLY A 17 -5.08 11.59 11.54
N TYR A 18 -5.57 10.66 10.71
CA TYR A 18 -5.19 9.24 10.77
C TYR A 18 -4.50 8.76 9.49
N GLY A 19 -3.88 7.58 9.55
CA GLY A 19 -3.35 6.86 8.39
C GLY A 19 -4.21 5.65 8.05
N VAL A 20 -4.15 5.19 6.81
CA VAL A 20 -4.89 4.02 6.33
C VAL A 20 -3.91 2.92 5.93
N PRO A 21 -3.96 1.73 6.56
CA PRO A 21 -3.19 0.60 6.06
C PRO A 21 -3.76 0.14 4.73
N ALA A 22 -2.89 -0.02 3.73
CA ALA A 22 -3.22 -0.59 2.44
C ALA A 22 -2.71 -2.04 2.42
N PHE A 23 -3.62 -2.98 2.52
CA PHE A 23 -3.28 -4.39 2.63
C PHE A 23 -3.25 -5.07 1.25
N ASN A 24 -2.16 -5.77 0.95
CA ASN A 24 -2.08 -6.60 -0.24
C ASN A 24 -3.00 -7.82 -0.13
N VAL A 25 -3.71 -8.12 -1.21
CA VAL A 25 -4.62 -9.26 -1.29
C VAL A 25 -4.25 -10.17 -2.45
N ASN A 26 -4.07 -11.46 -2.15
CA ASN A 26 -3.76 -12.50 -3.13
C ASN A 26 -4.84 -13.58 -3.19
N ASN A 27 -5.58 -13.79 -2.10
CA ASN A 27 -6.49 -14.91 -1.92
C ASN A 27 -7.66 -14.58 -1.00
N LEU A 28 -8.59 -15.54 -0.86
CA LEU A 28 -9.79 -15.43 -0.04
C LEU A 28 -9.47 -15.20 1.45
N GLU A 29 -8.45 -15.87 1.96
CA GLU A 29 -8.09 -15.85 3.38
C GLU A 29 -7.60 -14.46 3.81
N GLN A 30 -6.77 -13.82 2.98
CA GLN A 30 -6.34 -12.44 3.22
C GLN A 30 -7.53 -11.47 3.15
N MET A 31 -8.37 -11.60 2.12
CA MET A 31 -9.55 -10.74 1.98
C MET A 31 -10.48 -10.84 3.19
N ARG A 32 -10.75 -12.05 3.67
CA ARG A 32 -11.57 -12.26 4.87
C ARG A 32 -10.94 -11.65 6.11
N ALA A 33 -9.65 -11.88 6.32
CA ALA A 33 -8.93 -11.32 7.47
C ALA A 33 -9.00 -9.79 7.52
N ILE A 34 -8.78 -9.14 6.37
CA ILE A 34 -8.82 -7.69 6.21
C ILE A 34 -10.23 -7.15 6.52
N MET A 35 -11.25 -7.71 5.88
CA MET A 35 -12.62 -7.21 6.00
C MET A 35 -13.26 -7.51 7.35
N GLU A 36 -13.04 -8.71 7.91
CA GLU A 36 -13.51 -9.04 9.26
C GLU A 36 -12.85 -8.17 10.35
N ALA A 37 -11.60 -7.76 10.15
CA ALA A 37 -10.94 -6.81 11.04
C ALA A 37 -11.51 -5.39 10.87
N ALA A 38 -11.76 -4.97 9.63
CA ALA A 38 -12.35 -3.67 9.32
C ALA A 38 -13.76 -3.52 9.90
N ASP A 39 -14.58 -4.54 9.75
CA ASP A 39 -15.93 -4.60 10.32
C ASP A 39 -15.89 -4.49 11.86
N GLN A 40 -15.01 -5.25 12.51
CA GLN A 40 -14.86 -5.25 13.95
C GLN A 40 -14.41 -3.88 14.52
N THR A 41 -13.63 -3.12 13.76
CA THR A 41 -13.06 -1.84 14.21
C THR A 41 -13.72 -0.61 13.60
N ASP A 42 -14.78 -0.76 12.81
CA ASP A 42 -15.39 0.34 12.04
C ASP A 42 -14.33 1.10 11.22
N SER A 43 -13.51 0.37 10.47
CA SER A 43 -12.39 0.93 9.69
C SER A 43 -12.69 0.97 8.20
N PRO A 44 -12.42 2.09 7.50
CA PRO A 44 -12.37 2.10 6.04
C PRO A 44 -11.15 1.32 5.54
N VAL A 45 -11.21 0.78 4.32
CA VAL A 45 -10.23 -0.19 3.82
C VAL A 45 -9.63 0.24 2.50
N ILE A 46 -8.31 0.08 2.37
CA ILE A 46 -7.63 -0.02 1.07
C ILE A 46 -7.20 -1.46 0.89
N VAL A 47 -7.77 -2.15 -0.11
CA VAL A 47 -7.26 -3.44 -0.58
C VAL A 47 -6.51 -3.22 -1.87
N GLN A 48 -5.28 -3.72 -1.94
CA GLN A 48 -4.43 -3.51 -3.10
C GLN A 48 -3.98 -4.81 -3.74
N ALA A 49 -3.90 -4.79 -5.08
CA ALA A 49 -3.49 -5.90 -5.91
C ALA A 49 -2.20 -5.54 -6.65
N SER A 50 -1.08 -6.12 -6.20
CA SER A 50 0.21 -6.00 -6.87
C SER A 50 0.23 -6.72 -8.22
N ALA A 51 1.28 -6.52 -9.00
CA ALA A 51 1.50 -7.26 -10.26
C ALA A 51 1.55 -8.76 -10.01
N GLY A 52 2.25 -9.20 -8.93
CA GLY A 52 2.35 -10.60 -8.53
C GLY A 52 1.00 -11.18 -8.12
N ALA A 53 0.21 -10.44 -7.34
CA ALA A 53 -1.14 -10.86 -6.96
C ALA A 53 -2.05 -11.06 -8.17
N ARG A 54 -2.03 -10.13 -9.13
CA ARG A 54 -2.81 -10.23 -10.38
C ARG A 54 -2.35 -11.39 -11.27
N LYS A 55 -1.05 -11.68 -11.29
CA LYS A 55 -0.49 -12.82 -12.01
C LYS A 55 -0.85 -14.16 -11.33
N TYR A 56 -0.76 -14.21 -10.00
CA TYR A 56 -1.03 -15.41 -9.21
C TYR A 56 -2.52 -15.81 -9.26
N ALA A 57 -3.40 -14.90 -8.84
CA ALA A 57 -4.83 -15.19 -8.74
C ALA A 57 -5.56 -15.04 -10.08
N GLY A 58 -5.05 -14.21 -10.98
CA GLY A 58 -5.75 -13.78 -12.19
C GLY A 58 -6.67 -12.57 -11.92
N ALA A 59 -6.59 -11.58 -12.80
CA ALA A 59 -7.29 -10.31 -12.62
C ALA A 59 -8.83 -10.44 -12.46
N PRO A 60 -9.54 -11.33 -13.20
CA PRO A 60 -10.97 -11.54 -12.97
C PRO A 60 -11.29 -12.10 -11.59
N PHE A 61 -10.49 -13.06 -11.07
CA PHE A 61 -10.71 -13.62 -9.75
C PHE A 61 -10.51 -12.58 -8.65
N LEU A 62 -9.43 -11.79 -8.70
CA LEU A 62 -9.22 -10.71 -7.73
C LEU A 62 -10.33 -9.66 -7.78
N ARG A 63 -10.73 -9.24 -8.98
CA ARG A 63 -11.86 -8.31 -9.13
C ARG A 63 -13.11 -8.84 -8.41
N HIS A 64 -13.52 -10.08 -8.70
CA HIS A 64 -14.74 -10.63 -8.11
C HIS A 64 -14.58 -10.94 -6.62
N LEU A 65 -13.40 -11.30 -6.16
CA LEU A 65 -13.11 -11.46 -4.73
C LEU A 65 -13.31 -10.14 -3.97
N ILE A 66 -12.78 -9.04 -4.50
CA ILE A 66 -12.93 -7.71 -3.87
C ILE A 66 -14.38 -7.24 -3.96
N LEU A 67 -15.06 -7.44 -5.10
CA LEU A 67 -16.48 -7.10 -5.22
C LEU A 67 -17.37 -7.89 -4.28
N ALA A 68 -17.10 -9.19 -4.11
CA ALA A 68 -17.82 -10.04 -3.15
C ALA A 68 -17.63 -9.53 -1.70
N ALA A 69 -16.42 -9.09 -1.35
CA ALA A 69 -16.16 -8.49 -0.04
C ALA A 69 -16.95 -7.18 0.15
N ILE A 70 -17.07 -6.34 -0.88
CA ILE A 70 -17.88 -5.11 -0.86
C ILE A 70 -19.37 -5.44 -0.69
N GLU A 71 -19.86 -6.51 -1.29
CA GLU A 71 -21.25 -6.98 -1.14
C GLU A 71 -21.52 -7.53 0.25
N GLU A 72 -20.58 -8.28 0.83
CA GLU A 72 -20.69 -8.87 2.17
C GLU A 72 -20.62 -7.80 3.28
N PHE A 73 -19.83 -6.74 3.08
CA PHE A 73 -19.63 -5.64 4.04
C PHE A 73 -20.06 -4.29 3.45
N PRO A 74 -21.34 -4.07 3.10
CA PRO A 74 -21.79 -2.89 2.35
C PRO A 74 -21.65 -1.57 3.12
N HIS A 75 -21.46 -1.63 4.43
CA HIS A 75 -21.27 -0.47 5.31
C HIS A 75 -19.79 -0.05 5.47
N ILE A 76 -18.84 -0.87 5.02
CA ILE A 76 -17.42 -0.55 5.06
C ILE A 76 -16.99 0.11 3.75
N PRO A 77 -16.53 1.37 3.77
CA PRO A 77 -15.94 2.01 2.59
C PRO A 77 -14.66 1.32 2.16
N VAL A 78 -14.61 0.87 0.91
CA VAL A 78 -13.48 0.13 0.34
C VAL A 78 -12.91 0.84 -0.87
N VAL A 79 -11.60 1.01 -0.89
CA VAL A 79 -10.82 1.39 -2.07
C VAL A 79 -10.26 0.13 -2.70
N MET A 80 -10.54 -0.08 -3.97
CA MET A 80 -9.94 -1.13 -4.78
C MET A 80 -8.77 -0.53 -5.55
N HIS A 81 -7.54 -0.79 -5.06
CA HIS A 81 -6.32 -0.17 -5.55
C HIS A 81 -5.45 -1.14 -6.37
N GLN A 82 -4.99 -0.69 -7.55
CA GLN A 82 -3.94 -1.38 -8.29
C GLN A 82 -2.59 -0.81 -7.90
N ASP A 83 -1.76 -1.66 -7.32
CA ASP A 83 -0.43 -1.36 -6.83
C ASP A 83 0.62 -1.62 -7.93
N HIS A 84 1.63 -0.76 -8.04
CA HIS A 84 2.71 -0.78 -9.05
C HIS A 84 2.27 -1.13 -10.47
N GLY A 85 1.80 -0.13 -11.20
CA GLY A 85 1.58 -0.21 -12.64
C GLY A 85 2.83 0.22 -13.40
N THR A 86 3.41 -0.66 -14.21
CA THR A 86 4.63 -0.40 -14.97
C THR A 86 4.39 0.40 -16.25
N SER A 87 3.14 0.66 -16.60
CA SER A 87 2.79 1.49 -17.76
C SER A 87 1.35 2.01 -17.68
N PRO A 88 1.01 3.10 -18.40
CA PRO A 88 -0.37 3.57 -18.52
C PRO A 88 -1.35 2.50 -19.00
N ALA A 89 -0.91 1.56 -19.85
CA ALA A 89 -1.74 0.46 -20.32
C ALA A 89 -2.13 -0.51 -19.19
N VAL A 90 -1.25 -0.77 -18.23
CA VAL A 90 -1.54 -1.58 -17.05
C VAL A 90 -2.59 -0.89 -16.18
N CYS A 91 -2.43 0.41 -15.94
CA CYS A 91 -3.39 1.23 -15.18
C CYS A 91 -4.75 1.26 -15.87
N GLN A 92 -4.79 1.46 -17.20
CA GLN A 92 -6.02 1.44 -17.99
C GLN A 92 -6.79 0.12 -17.86
N ARG A 93 -6.10 -1.02 -17.92
CA ARG A 93 -6.73 -2.33 -17.72
C ARG A 93 -7.35 -2.45 -16.32
N SER A 94 -6.68 -1.95 -15.32
CA SER A 94 -7.19 -1.96 -13.94
C SER A 94 -8.44 -1.09 -13.80
N ILE A 95 -8.47 0.10 -14.41
CA ILE A 95 -9.66 0.96 -14.48
C ILE A 95 -10.82 0.22 -15.15
N GLN A 96 -10.59 -0.46 -16.27
CA GLN A 96 -11.60 -1.27 -16.98
C GLN A 96 -12.13 -2.43 -16.13
N LEU A 97 -11.34 -2.95 -15.20
CA LEU A 97 -11.73 -3.97 -14.23
C LEU A 97 -12.49 -3.41 -13.02
N GLY A 98 -12.68 -2.09 -12.94
CA GLY A 98 -13.43 -1.44 -11.87
C GLY A 98 -12.60 -1.02 -10.66
N PHE A 99 -11.28 -0.95 -10.78
CA PHE A 99 -10.43 -0.38 -9.74
C PHE A 99 -10.77 1.11 -9.57
N SER A 100 -10.95 1.53 -8.32
CA SER A 100 -11.25 2.92 -7.97
C SER A 100 -10.01 3.77 -7.73
N SER A 101 -8.83 3.13 -7.78
CA SER A 101 -7.52 3.76 -7.67
C SER A 101 -6.46 2.94 -8.39
N VAL A 102 -5.50 3.62 -9.01
CA VAL A 102 -4.36 2.99 -9.67
C VAL A 102 -3.07 3.71 -9.29
N MET A 103 -1.97 2.97 -9.22
CA MET A 103 -0.62 3.52 -9.08
C MET A 103 0.12 3.41 -10.41
N MET A 104 0.66 4.53 -10.88
CA MET A 104 1.63 4.57 -11.96
C MET A 104 3.03 4.71 -11.38
N ASP A 105 3.79 3.63 -11.40
CA ASP A 105 5.19 3.64 -10.99
C ASP A 105 6.06 3.97 -12.21
N GLY A 106 6.23 5.26 -12.45
CA GLY A 106 7.09 5.78 -13.51
C GLY A 106 8.55 5.98 -13.07
N SER A 107 8.91 5.65 -11.83
CA SER A 107 10.30 5.62 -11.37
C SER A 107 11.09 4.49 -12.04
N LEU A 108 10.37 3.47 -12.52
CA LEU A 108 10.89 2.34 -13.26
C LEU A 108 10.32 2.28 -14.68
N GLY A 109 11.07 1.70 -15.61
CA GLY A 109 10.63 1.43 -16.97
C GLY A 109 9.54 0.35 -17.04
N GLU A 110 9.01 0.09 -18.24
CA GLU A 110 7.98 -0.93 -18.47
C GLU A 110 8.42 -2.35 -18.07
N ASP A 111 9.73 -2.59 -17.95
CA ASP A 111 10.30 -3.84 -17.44
C ASP A 111 10.13 -4.01 -15.93
N GLY A 112 9.76 -2.93 -15.22
CA GLY A 112 9.60 -2.87 -13.78
C GLY A 112 10.92 -2.94 -13.00
N LYS A 113 12.07 -2.67 -13.64
CA LYS A 113 13.40 -2.86 -13.06
C LYS A 113 14.38 -1.72 -13.35
N THR A 114 14.36 -1.18 -14.56
CA THR A 114 15.29 -0.14 -14.99
C THR A 114 14.86 1.21 -14.47
N PRO A 115 15.64 1.90 -13.60
CA PRO A 115 15.34 3.28 -13.18
C PRO A 115 15.21 4.21 -14.39
N THR A 116 14.24 5.10 -14.34
CA THR A 116 13.96 6.07 -15.40
C THR A 116 14.39 7.48 -15.02
N ASP A 117 14.31 8.40 -15.99
CA ASP A 117 14.48 9.81 -15.72
C ASP A 117 13.16 10.49 -15.31
N TYR A 118 13.29 11.71 -14.79
CA TYR A 118 12.17 12.52 -14.34
C TYR A 118 11.13 12.78 -15.44
N ASP A 119 11.59 13.11 -16.66
CA ASP A 119 10.71 13.44 -17.78
C ASP A 119 9.86 12.24 -18.23
N TYR A 120 10.45 11.05 -18.21
CA TYR A 120 9.71 9.80 -18.46
C TYR A 120 8.62 9.60 -17.40
N ASN A 121 8.99 9.71 -16.11
CA ASN A 121 8.06 9.51 -15.00
C ASN A 121 6.89 10.51 -15.07
N VAL A 122 7.18 11.80 -15.24
CA VAL A 122 6.14 12.83 -15.43
C VAL A 122 5.21 12.49 -16.59
N ARG A 123 5.75 12.11 -17.74
CA ARG A 123 4.97 11.84 -18.94
C ARG A 123 4.01 10.66 -18.76
N VAL A 124 4.49 9.52 -18.22
CA VAL A 124 3.64 8.32 -18.06
C VAL A 124 2.63 8.50 -16.93
N THR A 125 3.03 9.16 -15.85
CA THR A 125 2.15 9.47 -14.72
C THR A 125 1.06 10.47 -15.14
N ARG A 126 1.41 11.54 -15.86
CA ARG A 126 0.42 12.50 -16.39
C ARG A 126 -0.59 11.84 -17.31
N THR A 127 -0.14 10.97 -18.22
CA THR A 127 -1.01 10.19 -19.10
C THR A 127 -2.00 9.34 -18.29
N THR A 128 -1.53 8.71 -17.22
CA THR A 128 -2.38 7.93 -16.33
C THR A 128 -3.38 8.77 -15.57
N VAL A 129 -2.97 9.95 -15.07
CA VAL A 129 -3.83 10.90 -14.37
C VAL A 129 -4.96 11.38 -15.29
N ASP A 130 -4.64 11.81 -16.50
CA ASP A 130 -5.65 12.31 -17.46
C ASP A 130 -6.71 11.24 -17.75
N MET A 131 -6.29 9.99 -17.91
CA MET A 131 -7.18 8.85 -18.18
C MET A 131 -8.01 8.46 -16.94
N ALA A 132 -7.40 8.41 -15.77
CA ALA A 132 -8.04 7.96 -14.53
C ALA A 132 -9.03 9.00 -14.00
N HIS A 133 -8.65 10.28 -13.93
CA HIS A 133 -9.51 11.37 -13.49
C HIS A 133 -10.74 11.53 -14.38
N ALA A 134 -10.62 11.25 -15.70
CA ALA A 134 -11.77 11.20 -16.63
C ALA A 134 -12.80 10.11 -16.27
N CYS A 135 -12.44 9.17 -15.39
CA CYS A 135 -13.32 8.10 -14.87
C CYS A 135 -13.61 8.26 -13.36
N GLY A 136 -13.18 9.35 -12.73
CA GLY A 136 -13.30 9.54 -11.27
C GLY A 136 -12.40 8.64 -10.43
N VAL A 137 -11.42 7.99 -11.07
CA VAL A 137 -10.44 7.09 -10.45
C VAL A 137 -9.23 7.89 -9.98
N SER A 138 -8.74 7.60 -8.77
CA SER A 138 -7.59 8.29 -8.18
C SER A 138 -6.27 7.70 -8.69
N VAL A 139 -5.22 8.54 -8.68
CA VAL A 139 -3.88 8.13 -9.10
C VAL A 139 -2.86 8.36 -7.99
N GLU A 140 -2.10 7.32 -7.70
CA GLU A 140 -0.85 7.37 -6.95
C GLU A 140 0.32 7.41 -7.94
N GLY A 141 1.28 8.31 -7.72
CA GLY A 141 2.56 8.35 -8.42
C GLY A 141 3.69 7.92 -7.49
N GLU A 142 4.87 7.68 -8.04
CA GLU A 142 6.08 7.40 -7.27
C GLU A 142 7.22 8.29 -7.70
N LEU A 143 7.99 8.79 -6.74
CA LEU A 143 9.18 9.59 -6.98
C LEU A 143 10.33 9.14 -6.06
N GLY A 144 11.45 8.80 -6.69
CA GLY A 144 12.56 8.09 -6.07
C GLY A 144 12.40 6.58 -6.19
N CYS A 145 13.46 5.84 -5.87
CA CYS A 145 13.46 4.38 -5.90
C CYS A 145 13.48 3.83 -4.48
N LEU A 146 12.68 2.81 -4.23
CA LEU A 146 12.66 2.16 -2.92
C LEU A 146 13.91 1.33 -2.70
N GLY A 147 14.54 1.53 -1.55
CA GLY A 147 15.75 0.81 -1.16
C GLY A 147 16.20 1.17 0.25
N SER A 148 17.04 0.32 0.82
CA SER A 148 17.52 0.49 2.19
C SER A 148 18.62 1.54 2.27
N LEU A 149 18.44 2.54 3.12
CA LEU A 149 19.52 3.50 3.45
C LEU A 149 20.70 2.84 4.19
N GLU A 150 20.46 1.70 4.87
CA GLU A 150 21.52 0.96 5.58
C GLU A 150 22.47 0.28 4.60
N THR A 151 21.95 -0.36 3.55
CA THR A 151 22.71 -1.19 2.63
C THR A 151 22.90 -0.60 1.24
N GLY A 152 22.13 0.43 0.87
CA GLY A 152 22.05 0.94 -0.50
C GLY A 152 21.34 -0.01 -1.47
N GLN A 153 20.89 -1.16 -1.01
CA GLN A 153 20.24 -2.17 -1.85
C GLN A 153 18.83 -1.75 -2.21
N ALA A 154 18.51 -1.83 -3.48
CA ALA A 154 17.16 -1.68 -3.97
C ALA A 154 16.25 -2.81 -3.46
N GLY A 155 14.96 -2.52 -3.24
CA GLY A 155 13.95 -3.48 -2.82
C GLY A 155 13.07 -3.93 -3.97
N GLU A 156 12.86 -5.23 -4.10
CA GLU A 156 11.96 -5.83 -5.08
C GLU A 156 10.73 -6.43 -4.40
N GLU A 157 9.56 -6.21 -4.97
CA GLU A 157 8.30 -6.87 -4.60
C GLU A 157 7.61 -7.41 -5.87
N ASP A 158 7.34 -8.73 -5.86
CA ASP A 158 6.63 -9.42 -6.95
C ASP A 158 7.30 -9.27 -8.34
N GLY A 159 8.61 -9.07 -8.40
CA GLY A 159 9.38 -8.89 -9.63
C GLY A 159 9.42 -7.45 -10.14
N ILE A 160 8.93 -6.49 -9.34
CA ILE A 160 9.01 -5.05 -9.59
C ILE A 160 9.91 -4.41 -8.54
N GLY A 161 10.90 -3.67 -8.97
CA GLY A 161 11.89 -3.00 -8.15
C GLY A 161 13.21 -2.84 -8.88
N ALA A 162 13.96 -1.78 -8.61
CA ALA A 162 15.28 -1.58 -9.18
C ALA A 162 16.23 -2.70 -8.76
N GLU A 163 17.16 -3.08 -9.62
CA GLU A 163 18.17 -4.08 -9.31
C GLU A 163 19.50 -3.42 -8.88
N GLY A 164 20.15 -3.98 -7.87
CA GLY A 164 21.49 -3.59 -7.44
C GLY A 164 21.52 -2.51 -6.36
N THR A 165 22.61 -1.74 -6.35
CA THR A 165 22.85 -0.67 -5.38
C THR A 165 22.50 0.67 -5.99
N LEU A 166 21.72 1.47 -5.28
CA LEU A 166 21.26 2.79 -5.68
C LEU A 166 22.08 3.88 -4.98
N ASP A 167 22.21 5.03 -5.63
CA ASP A 167 22.79 6.21 -5.02
C ASP A 167 21.87 6.77 -3.93
N HIS A 168 22.45 7.37 -2.89
CA HIS A 168 21.69 7.92 -1.76
C HIS A 168 20.65 8.98 -2.18
N SER A 169 20.91 9.71 -3.29
CA SER A 169 19.97 10.66 -3.87
C SER A 169 18.74 9.99 -4.49
N GLN A 170 18.88 8.76 -4.98
CA GLN A 170 17.76 7.97 -5.53
C GLN A 170 16.90 7.34 -4.43
N LEU A 171 17.46 7.13 -3.23
CA LEU A 171 16.81 6.52 -2.07
C LEU A 171 16.03 7.53 -1.21
N LEU A 172 16.09 8.83 -1.53
CA LEU A 172 15.41 9.88 -0.80
C LEU A 172 14.77 10.88 -1.77
N THR A 173 13.45 10.94 -1.76
CA THR A 173 12.70 11.91 -2.59
C THR A 173 13.06 13.35 -2.22
N ASP A 174 13.43 14.15 -3.20
CA ASP A 174 13.71 15.58 -3.01
C ASP A 174 12.40 16.39 -2.88
N PRO A 175 12.25 17.30 -1.89
CA PRO A 175 11.03 18.05 -1.68
C PRO A 175 10.66 19.02 -2.81
N GLU A 176 11.64 19.64 -3.47
CA GLU A 176 11.40 20.55 -4.59
C GLU A 176 10.98 19.75 -5.83
N GLU A 177 11.65 18.64 -6.09
CA GLU A 177 11.30 17.73 -7.17
C GLU A 177 9.88 17.13 -6.96
N ALA A 178 9.52 16.77 -5.71
CA ALA A 178 8.18 16.33 -5.37
C ALA A 178 7.13 17.40 -5.64
N ALA A 179 7.43 18.66 -5.30
CA ALA A 179 6.55 19.79 -5.57
C ALA A 179 6.34 20.01 -7.06
N GLN A 180 7.42 19.95 -7.85
CA GLN A 180 7.36 20.08 -9.31
C GLN A 180 6.57 18.90 -9.92
N PHE A 181 6.88 17.67 -9.51
CA PHE A 181 6.20 16.46 -9.99
C PHE A 181 4.69 16.52 -9.77
N VAL A 182 4.24 16.85 -8.57
CA VAL A 182 2.82 16.99 -8.24
C VAL A 182 2.15 18.09 -9.06
N LYS A 183 2.81 19.22 -9.25
CA LYS A 183 2.30 20.33 -10.08
C LYS A 183 2.10 19.90 -11.54
N GLU A 184 3.03 19.13 -12.10
CA GLU A 184 3.00 18.71 -13.50
C GLU A 184 2.06 17.53 -13.73
N THR A 185 2.02 16.57 -12.81
CA THR A 185 1.25 15.34 -12.97
C THR A 185 -0.17 15.43 -12.40
N LYS A 186 -0.38 16.21 -11.33
CA LYS A 186 -1.63 16.30 -10.58
C LYS A 186 -2.07 14.98 -9.93
N VAL A 187 -1.13 14.17 -9.46
CA VAL A 187 -1.44 12.95 -8.71
C VAL A 187 -2.18 13.26 -7.40
N ASP A 188 -3.03 12.36 -6.97
CA ASP A 188 -3.79 12.43 -5.71
C ASP A 188 -2.95 12.04 -4.50
N ALA A 189 -2.05 11.11 -4.71
CA ALA A 189 -1.11 10.63 -3.70
C ALA A 189 0.27 10.40 -4.31
N LEU A 190 1.31 10.54 -3.48
CA LEU A 190 2.69 10.38 -3.89
C LEU A 190 3.40 9.40 -2.97
N ALA A 191 3.83 8.27 -3.53
CA ALA A 191 4.77 7.37 -2.89
C ALA A 191 6.16 8.01 -2.89
N ILE A 192 6.76 8.10 -1.70
CA ILE A 192 8.04 8.77 -1.47
C ILE A 192 9.09 7.78 -0.97
N ALA A 193 10.29 7.90 -1.52
CA ALA A 193 11.46 7.18 -1.04
C ALA A 193 11.99 7.86 0.23
N ILE A 194 11.98 7.14 1.33
CA ILE A 194 12.32 7.61 2.69
C ILE A 194 13.22 6.65 3.46
N GLY A 195 13.90 5.76 2.75
CA GLY A 195 14.83 4.78 3.32
C GLY A 195 14.22 3.42 3.60
N THR A 196 13.02 3.13 3.10
CA THR A 196 12.37 1.83 3.21
C THR A 196 12.52 1.01 1.94
N SER A 197 12.60 -0.32 2.08
CA SER A 197 12.67 -1.26 0.96
C SER A 197 11.52 -2.26 1.00
N HIS A 198 11.15 -2.80 -0.16
CA HIS A 198 10.20 -3.90 -0.28
C HIS A 198 10.72 -5.22 0.31
N GLY A 199 9.81 -6.19 0.51
CA GLY A 199 10.14 -7.54 0.96
C GLY A 199 10.33 -7.67 2.48
N ALA A 200 10.76 -8.87 2.90
CA ALA A 200 10.97 -9.22 4.30
C ALA A 200 12.37 -8.84 4.82
N TYR A 201 13.35 -8.74 3.94
CA TYR A 201 14.75 -8.53 4.28
C TYR A 201 15.11 -7.04 4.19
N LYS A 202 14.67 -6.25 5.18
CA LYS A 202 14.80 -4.78 5.16
C LYS A 202 16.03 -4.30 5.93
N PHE A 203 16.19 -4.75 7.16
CA PHE A 203 17.27 -4.33 8.05
C PHE A 203 17.94 -5.55 8.67
N THR A 204 19.27 -5.48 8.80
CA THR A 204 20.11 -6.55 9.34
C THR A 204 20.27 -6.47 10.86
N ARG A 205 19.87 -5.34 11.46
CA ARG A 205 19.95 -5.05 12.89
C ARG A 205 18.60 -4.55 13.42
N PRO A 206 18.32 -4.75 14.71
CA PRO A 206 17.16 -4.12 15.34
C PRO A 206 17.17 -2.61 15.11
N PRO A 207 16.05 -2.04 14.67
CA PRO A 207 15.94 -0.60 14.45
C PRO A 207 16.19 0.20 15.73
N THR A 208 16.95 1.29 15.64
CA THR A 208 17.30 2.14 16.77
C THR A 208 16.47 3.41 16.89
N GLY A 209 15.41 3.57 16.07
CA GLY A 209 14.46 4.68 16.15
C GLY A 209 14.68 5.83 15.16
N ASP A 210 15.59 5.68 14.19
CA ASP A 210 15.88 6.68 13.16
C ASP A 210 15.92 6.06 11.75
N ILE A 211 15.00 5.15 11.46
CA ILE A 211 14.98 4.45 10.17
C ILE A 211 14.37 5.31 9.08
N LEU A 212 13.27 5.97 9.40
CA LEU A 212 12.58 6.83 8.44
C LEU A 212 13.23 8.20 8.37
N ALA A 213 13.43 8.69 7.16
CA ALA A 213 13.88 10.06 6.93
C ALA A 213 12.76 11.08 7.29
N MET A 214 12.45 11.19 8.60
CA MET A 214 11.30 11.94 9.10
C MET A 214 11.30 13.41 8.70
N ASP A 215 12.47 14.04 8.67
CA ASP A 215 12.58 15.44 8.24
C ASP A 215 12.29 15.60 6.74
N ARG A 216 12.56 14.56 5.94
CA ARG A 216 12.20 14.52 4.52
C ARG A 216 10.68 14.46 4.35
N ILE A 217 9.99 13.62 5.12
CA ILE A 217 8.52 13.53 5.14
C ILE A 217 7.91 14.90 5.45
N LYS A 218 8.40 15.59 6.50
CA LYS A 218 7.93 16.92 6.89
C LYS A 218 8.16 17.96 5.80
N ALA A 219 9.36 17.96 5.18
CA ALA A 219 9.72 18.91 4.13
C ALA A 219 8.83 18.72 2.89
N ILE A 220 8.61 17.49 2.45
CA ILE A 220 7.73 17.17 1.31
C ILE A 220 6.28 17.58 1.62
N ASN A 221 5.74 17.18 2.78
CA ASN A 221 4.37 17.54 3.15
C ASN A 221 4.15 19.06 3.24
N ALA A 222 5.15 19.82 3.65
CA ALA A 222 5.06 21.28 3.67
C ALA A 222 4.94 21.89 2.27
N ARG A 223 5.53 21.26 1.24
CA ARG A 223 5.48 21.69 -0.17
C ARG A 223 4.20 21.31 -0.88
N ILE A 224 3.66 20.11 -0.59
CA ILE A 224 2.48 19.53 -1.25
C ILE A 224 1.40 19.15 -0.23
N PRO A 225 0.83 20.11 0.52
CA PRO A 225 -0.04 19.81 1.66
C PRO A 225 -1.37 19.12 1.31
N ASP A 226 -1.79 19.19 0.05
CA ASP A 226 -3.04 18.60 -0.44
C ASP A 226 -2.83 17.31 -1.24
N THR A 227 -1.57 16.87 -1.40
CA THR A 227 -1.22 15.58 -1.99
C THR A 227 -0.82 14.63 -0.87
N HIS A 228 -1.48 13.48 -0.80
CA HIS A 228 -1.29 12.55 0.30
C HIS A 228 -0.02 11.73 0.15
N LEU A 229 0.80 11.68 1.20
CA LEU A 229 2.02 10.89 1.17
C LEU A 229 1.75 9.40 1.41
N VAL A 230 2.45 8.56 0.66
CA VAL A 230 2.36 7.10 0.76
C VAL A 230 3.72 6.53 1.17
N MET A 231 3.68 5.59 2.11
CA MET A 231 4.84 4.81 2.53
C MET A 231 4.75 3.39 1.95
N HIS A 232 5.68 3.06 1.06
CA HIS A 232 5.96 1.71 0.62
C HIS A 232 7.03 1.03 1.50
N GLY A 233 7.17 -0.29 1.37
CA GLY A 233 8.16 -1.03 2.14
C GLY A 233 7.99 -0.97 3.66
N SER A 234 6.78 -0.71 4.16
CA SER A 234 6.51 -0.35 5.56
C SER A 234 6.05 -1.51 6.45
N SER A 235 6.11 -2.75 5.98
CA SER A 235 5.83 -3.90 6.83
C SER A 235 6.79 -3.95 8.02
N SER A 236 6.27 -4.28 9.20
CA SER A 236 7.03 -4.27 10.46
C SER A 236 7.81 -5.55 10.71
N VAL A 237 7.58 -6.58 9.90
CA VAL A 237 8.21 -7.91 10.04
C VAL A 237 8.08 -8.44 11.48
N PRO A 238 6.87 -8.86 11.92
CA PRO A 238 6.62 -9.26 13.29
C PRO A 238 7.51 -10.41 13.71
N GLN A 239 8.39 -10.18 14.68
CA GLN A 239 9.42 -11.13 15.13
C GLN A 239 8.84 -12.42 15.70
N GLU A 240 7.65 -12.36 16.26
CA GLU A 240 6.93 -13.54 16.76
C GLU A 240 6.61 -14.54 15.64
N TRP A 241 6.23 -14.05 14.45
CA TRP A 241 5.91 -14.91 13.32
C TRP A 241 7.17 -15.49 12.66
N LEU A 242 8.29 -14.76 12.64
CA LEU A 242 9.59 -15.33 12.23
C LEU A 242 10.00 -16.50 13.13
N LYS A 243 9.87 -16.32 14.45
CA LYS A 243 10.16 -17.40 15.42
C LYS A 243 9.26 -18.61 15.19
N VAL A 244 7.96 -18.40 15.05
CA VAL A 244 6.98 -19.49 14.78
C VAL A 244 7.33 -20.20 13.47
N ILE A 245 7.63 -19.49 12.40
CA ILE A 245 7.99 -20.11 11.13
C ILE A 245 9.22 -21.00 11.28
N ASN A 246 10.28 -20.50 11.94
CA ASN A 246 11.52 -21.23 12.12
C ASN A 246 11.37 -22.40 13.10
N GLU A 247 10.59 -22.27 14.17
CA GLU A 247 10.24 -23.34 15.10
C GLU A 247 9.55 -24.52 14.40
N PHE A 248 8.71 -24.23 13.40
CA PHE A 248 7.95 -25.25 12.67
C PHE A 248 8.49 -25.51 11.26
N GLY A 249 9.82 -25.58 11.12
CA GLY A 249 10.52 -26.07 9.93
C GLY A 249 10.76 -25.02 8.85
N GLY A 250 10.77 -23.74 9.19
CA GLY A 250 11.26 -22.66 8.32
C GLY A 250 12.74 -22.37 8.59
N GLU A 251 13.36 -21.62 7.67
CA GLU A 251 14.76 -21.19 7.74
C GLU A 251 14.87 -19.72 7.28
N ILE A 252 13.99 -18.84 7.84
CA ILE A 252 14.06 -17.42 7.52
C ILE A 252 15.19 -16.79 8.34
N PRO A 253 16.15 -16.09 7.70
CA PRO A 253 17.22 -15.41 8.41
C PRO A 253 16.69 -14.28 9.29
N GLU A 254 17.51 -13.87 10.26
CA GLU A 254 17.19 -12.72 11.11
C GLU A 254 17.05 -11.46 10.25
N THR A 255 15.91 -10.80 10.38
CA THR A 255 15.59 -9.57 9.65
C THR A 255 14.57 -8.75 10.43
N TYR A 256 14.55 -7.45 10.19
CA TYR A 256 13.71 -6.49 10.89
C TYR A 256 12.98 -5.59 9.89
N GLY A 257 11.80 -5.14 10.26
CA GLY A 257 11.00 -4.20 9.47
C GLY A 257 10.96 -2.81 10.10
N VAL A 258 10.05 -1.98 9.59
CA VAL A 258 9.86 -0.62 10.11
C VAL A 258 9.06 -0.67 11.42
N PRO A 259 9.53 -0.06 12.51
CA PRO A 259 8.78 0.01 13.76
C PRO A 259 7.43 0.71 13.56
N VAL A 260 6.37 0.15 14.15
CA VAL A 260 5.02 0.72 14.04
C VAL A 260 4.98 2.15 14.60
N GLU A 261 5.75 2.42 15.64
CA GLU A 261 5.85 3.74 16.26
C GLU A 261 6.42 4.79 15.32
N GLU A 262 7.39 4.43 14.46
CA GLU A 262 7.93 5.33 13.43
C GLU A 262 6.90 5.58 12.31
N ILE A 263 6.16 4.56 11.90
CA ILE A 263 5.05 4.72 10.94
C ILE A 263 4.02 5.71 11.50
N VAL A 264 3.64 5.57 12.78
CA VAL A 264 2.72 6.49 13.45
C VAL A 264 3.27 7.92 13.50
N GLN A 265 4.59 8.12 13.65
CA GLN A 265 5.18 9.46 13.50
C GLN A 265 5.07 9.97 12.07
N GLY A 266 5.31 9.14 11.05
CA GLY A 266 5.09 9.52 9.65
C GLY A 266 3.65 9.96 9.38
N ILE A 267 2.67 9.25 9.94
CA ILE A 267 1.24 9.62 9.85
C ILE A 267 0.98 11.02 10.44
N LYS A 268 1.57 11.37 11.58
CA LYS A 268 1.47 12.70 12.15
C LYS A 268 2.05 13.81 11.27
N HIS A 269 2.90 13.44 10.32
CA HIS A 269 3.60 14.36 9.43
C HIS A 269 3.15 14.30 7.96
N GLY A 270 1.97 13.73 7.67
CA GLY A 270 1.36 13.83 6.34
C GLY A 270 1.24 12.52 5.58
N VAL A 271 1.81 11.43 6.09
CA VAL A 271 1.57 10.10 5.52
C VAL A 271 0.12 9.71 5.76
N ARG A 272 -0.58 9.26 4.70
CA ARG A 272 -1.99 8.85 4.79
C ARG A 272 -2.23 7.42 4.34
N LYS A 273 -1.40 6.84 3.49
CA LYS A 273 -1.45 5.43 3.07
C LYS A 273 -0.16 4.73 3.47
N VAL A 274 -0.27 3.52 4.02
CA VAL A 274 0.86 2.70 4.48
C VAL A 274 0.70 1.29 3.94
N ASN A 275 1.61 0.87 3.06
CA ASN A 275 1.55 -0.46 2.43
C ASN A 275 1.98 -1.56 3.40
N ILE A 276 1.13 -2.58 3.54
CA ILE A 276 1.34 -3.74 4.41
C ILE A 276 1.12 -5.04 3.60
N ASP A 277 2.17 -5.80 3.38
CA ASP A 277 2.12 -7.10 2.71
C ASP A 277 2.84 -8.20 3.52
N THR A 278 4.14 -8.06 3.73
CA THR A 278 4.99 -9.06 4.38
C THR A 278 4.43 -9.52 5.73
N ASP A 279 3.86 -8.60 6.52
CA ASP A 279 3.29 -8.93 7.84
C ASP A 279 2.19 -9.99 7.73
N LEU A 280 1.30 -9.86 6.74
CA LEU A 280 0.23 -10.85 6.50
C LEU A 280 0.78 -12.18 5.97
N ARG A 281 1.76 -12.13 5.07
CA ARG A 281 2.42 -13.34 4.53
C ARG A 281 3.09 -14.15 5.65
N LEU A 282 3.80 -13.49 6.56
CA LEU A 282 4.45 -14.13 7.70
C LEU A 282 3.44 -14.74 8.68
N ALA A 283 2.41 -14.00 9.05
CA ALA A 283 1.35 -14.46 9.94
C ALA A 283 0.62 -15.68 9.36
N SER A 284 0.26 -15.64 8.08
CA SER A 284 -0.36 -16.74 7.36
C SER A 284 0.51 -18.00 7.37
N THR A 285 1.77 -17.86 6.93
CA THR A 285 2.71 -18.99 6.82
C THR A 285 2.99 -19.60 8.19
N GLY A 286 3.25 -18.78 9.21
CA GLY A 286 3.52 -19.23 10.57
C GLY A 286 2.34 -19.97 11.18
N ALA A 287 1.13 -19.42 11.03
CA ALA A 287 -0.08 -20.03 11.55
C ALA A 287 -0.37 -21.40 10.90
N ILE A 288 -0.21 -21.52 9.58
CA ILE A 288 -0.39 -22.78 8.84
C ILE A 288 0.63 -23.82 9.30
N ARG A 289 1.93 -23.45 9.33
CA ARG A 289 3.01 -24.36 9.77
C ARG A 289 2.77 -24.89 11.19
N ARG A 290 2.49 -23.98 12.14
CA ARG A 290 2.19 -24.34 13.53
C ARG A 290 0.99 -25.26 13.63
N PHE A 291 -0.12 -24.93 12.93
CA PHE A 291 -1.32 -25.73 12.95
C PHE A 291 -1.07 -27.16 12.46
N LEU A 292 -0.44 -27.33 11.31
CA LEU A 292 -0.17 -28.65 10.72
C LEU A 292 0.83 -29.47 11.56
N ALA A 293 1.83 -28.84 12.17
CA ALA A 293 2.76 -29.53 13.07
C ALA A 293 2.06 -30.03 14.36
N GLN A 294 1.10 -29.29 14.88
CA GLN A 294 0.34 -29.65 16.07
C GLN A 294 -0.84 -30.59 15.78
N ASN A 295 -1.30 -30.70 14.53
CA ASN A 295 -2.42 -31.52 14.09
C ASN A 295 -2.01 -32.40 12.90
N THR A 296 -1.09 -33.34 13.15
CA THR A 296 -0.39 -34.12 12.12
C THR A 296 -1.29 -34.99 11.23
N SER A 297 -2.50 -35.30 11.65
CA SER A 297 -3.49 -36.05 10.87
C SER A 297 -4.48 -35.16 10.11
N GLU A 298 -4.36 -33.85 10.27
CA GLU A 298 -5.32 -32.94 9.61
C GLU A 298 -4.97 -32.72 8.13
N PHE A 299 -5.97 -32.85 7.28
CA PHE A 299 -5.85 -32.70 5.83
C PHE A 299 -6.89 -31.76 5.23
N ASP A 300 -7.90 -31.31 6.02
CA ASP A 300 -8.91 -30.38 5.53
C ASP A 300 -8.34 -28.96 5.46
N PRO A 301 -8.17 -28.38 4.24
CA PRO A 301 -7.59 -27.04 4.09
C PRO A 301 -8.38 -25.94 4.81
N ARG A 302 -9.70 -26.10 4.94
CA ARG A 302 -10.56 -25.12 5.64
C ARG A 302 -10.13 -24.89 7.08
N LYS A 303 -9.54 -25.88 7.75
CA LYS A 303 -9.13 -25.79 9.15
C LYS A 303 -7.79 -25.07 9.33
N TYR A 304 -6.76 -25.45 8.57
CA TYR A 304 -5.48 -24.74 8.69
C TYR A 304 -5.52 -23.35 8.04
N LEU A 305 -6.34 -23.14 7.00
CA LEU A 305 -6.58 -21.81 6.45
C LEU A 305 -7.41 -20.93 7.40
N ALA A 306 -8.32 -21.49 8.20
CA ALA A 306 -8.98 -20.72 9.27
C ALA A 306 -7.98 -20.20 10.32
N ALA A 307 -6.95 -21.01 10.67
CA ALA A 307 -5.87 -20.54 11.55
C ALA A 307 -5.07 -19.37 10.91
N SER A 308 -4.85 -19.42 9.61
CA SER A 308 -4.23 -18.33 8.83
C SER A 308 -5.07 -17.05 8.87
N VAL A 309 -6.38 -17.15 8.59
CA VAL A 309 -7.31 -15.99 8.64
C VAL A 309 -7.25 -15.34 10.02
N LYS A 310 -7.32 -16.13 11.10
CA LYS A 310 -7.27 -15.61 12.46
C LYS A 310 -5.98 -14.82 12.72
N ALA A 311 -4.82 -15.37 12.34
CA ALA A 311 -3.52 -14.73 12.57
C ALA A 311 -3.38 -13.42 11.78
N MET A 312 -3.78 -13.42 10.51
CA MET A 312 -3.78 -12.21 9.68
C MET A 312 -4.75 -11.16 10.19
N LYS A 313 -5.94 -11.56 10.65
CA LYS A 313 -6.93 -10.66 11.23
C LYS A 313 -6.38 -9.93 12.46
N GLU A 314 -5.63 -10.61 13.33
CA GLU A 314 -4.97 -9.99 14.50
C GLU A 314 -3.97 -8.89 14.08
N ILE A 315 -3.22 -9.11 13.00
CA ILE A 315 -2.34 -8.08 12.42
C ILE A 315 -3.17 -6.89 11.89
N CYS A 316 -4.22 -7.16 11.12
CA CYS A 316 -5.07 -6.10 10.58
C CYS A 316 -5.70 -5.24 11.68
N LEU A 317 -6.25 -5.86 12.75
CA LEU A 317 -6.79 -5.17 13.91
C LEU A 317 -5.76 -4.22 14.53
N ALA A 318 -4.55 -4.74 14.81
CA ALA A 318 -3.48 -3.97 15.41
C ALA A 318 -3.06 -2.77 14.53
N ARG A 319 -3.09 -2.90 13.20
CA ARG A 319 -2.76 -1.80 12.27
C ARG A 319 -3.87 -0.77 12.18
N TYR A 320 -5.15 -1.18 12.11
CA TYR A 320 -6.27 -0.24 12.14
C TYR A 320 -6.29 0.60 13.42
N GLU A 321 -5.99 -0.01 14.56
CA GLU A 321 -5.91 0.71 15.84
C GLU A 321 -4.68 1.63 15.90
N ALA A 322 -3.48 1.11 15.57
CA ALA A 322 -2.23 1.88 15.69
C ALA A 322 -2.20 3.10 14.77
N PHE A 323 -2.77 3.00 13.56
CA PHE A 323 -2.79 4.10 12.59
C PHE A 323 -3.95 5.08 12.80
N GLY A 324 -4.84 4.80 13.76
CA GLY A 324 -6.01 5.61 14.06
C GLY A 324 -7.14 5.47 13.03
N THR A 325 -7.09 4.43 12.19
CA THR A 325 -8.11 4.14 11.16
C THR A 325 -9.43 3.69 11.81
N ALA A 326 -9.34 3.00 12.94
CA ALA A 326 -10.49 2.47 13.68
C ALA A 326 -11.52 3.57 14.06
N GLY A 327 -12.82 3.25 13.92
CA GLY A 327 -13.93 4.16 14.25
C GLY A 327 -14.18 5.25 13.20
N ASN A 328 -13.72 5.06 11.97
CA ASN A 328 -13.87 6.07 10.91
C ASN A 328 -14.70 5.62 9.70
N ALA A 329 -14.99 4.32 9.51
CA ALA A 329 -15.79 3.87 8.37
C ALA A 329 -17.19 4.50 8.35
N SER A 330 -17.88 4.46 9.48
CA SER A 330 -19.24 5.02 9.65
C SER A 330 -19.34 6.53 9.47
N LYS A 331 -18.20 7.25 9.52
CA LYS A 331 -18.13 8.70 9.32
C LYS A 331 -18.00 9.10 7.86
N ILE A 332 -17.63 8.17 6.97
CA ILE A 332 -17.40 8.45 5.56
C ILE A 332 -18.70 8.34 4.77
N LYS A 333 -19.15 9.45 4.22
CA LYS A 333 -20.26 9.46 3.27
C LYS A 333 -19.71 9.17 1.87
N ALA A 334 -19.89 7.93 1.40
CA ALA A 334 -19.35 7.47 0.13
C ALA A 334 -19.85 8.34 -1.06
N LEU A 335 -18.93 8.81 -1.88
CA LEU A 335 -19.17 9.46 -3.15
C LEU A 335 -19.00 8.43 -4.28
N SER A 336 -19.83 8.56 -5.32
CA SER A 336 -19.64 7.75 -6.52
C SER A 336 -18.43 8.22 -7.33
N LEU A 337 -17.88 7.34 -8.18
CA LEU A 337 -16.80 7.74 -9.10
C LEU A 337 -17.28 8.86 -10.06
N GLU A 338 -18.57 8.89 -10.43
CA GLU A 338 -19.15 9.99 -11.21
C GLU A 338 -19.07 11.33 -10.45
N ALA A 339 -19.37 11.34 -9.15
CA ALA A 339 -19.22 12.54 -8.33
C ALA A 339 -17.74 12.98 -8.22
N MET A 340 -16.82 12.03 -8.12
CA MET A 340 -15.39 12.33 -8.14
C MET A 340 -14.93 12.87 -9.49
N TYR A 341 -15.41 12.31 -10.61
CA TYR A 341 -15.15 12.86 -11.94
C TYR A 341 -15.53 14.34 -12.05
N GLN A 342 -16.72 14.71 -11.57
CA GLN A 342 -17.17 16.12 -11.60
C GLN A 342 -16.23 17.03 -10.79
N ARG A 343 -15.74 16.59 -9.63
CA ARG A 343 -14.79 17.33 -8.81
C ARG A 343 -13.42 17.50 -9.50
N TYR A 344 -12.94 16.49 -10.22
CA TYR A 344 -11.73 16.61 -11.05
C TYR A 344 -11.92 17.58 -12.20
N GLN A 345 -13.07 17.54 -12.90
CA GLN A 345 -13.36 18.42 -14.04
C GLN A 345 -13.45 19.89 -13.65
N THR A 346 -13.91 20.20 -12.45
CA THR A 346 -13.98 21.58 -11.94
C THR A 346 -12.66 22.12 -11.42
N GLY A 347 -11.62 21.29 -11.31
CA GLY A 347 -10.35 21.62 -10.70
C GLY A 347 -10.41 21.75 -9.16
N GLU A 348 -11.50 21.31 -8.53
CA GLU A 348 -11.65 21.34 -7.07
C GLU A 348 -10.57 20.52 -6.36
N LEU A 349 -10.12 19.43 -7.01
CA LEU A 349 -9.13 18.51 -6.49
C LEU A 349 -7.71 18.79 -7.00
N ASP A 350 -7.50 19.88 -7.74
CA ASP A 350 -6.16 20.24 -8.21
C ASP A 350 -5.22 20.51 -7.01
N PRO A 351 -4.03 19.93 -6.99
CA PRO A 351 -3.12 20.07 -5.86
C PRO A 351 -2.60 21.50 -5.73
N ARG A 352 -2.50 21.99 -4.50
CA ARG A 352 -1.78 23.23 -4.19
C ARG A 352 -0.34 22.91 -3.86
N VAL A 353 0.57 23.59 -4.54
CA VAL A 353 2.01 23.47 -4.36
C VAL A 353 2.54 24.79 -3.78
N LYS A 354 3.38 24.72 -2.74
CA LYS A 354 3.97 25.88 -2.04
C LYS A 354 5.45 26.03 -2.35
#